data_5b4990897f5a2f9b1a5fbfc075a20363
#
_entry.id   5b4990897f5a2f9b1a5fbfc075a20363
#
_cell.length_a   1.000
_cell.length_b   1.000
_cell.length_c   1.000
_cell.angle_alpha   90.00
_cell.angle_beta   90.00
_cell.angle_gamma   90.00
#
_symmetry.space_group_name_H-M   'P 1'
#
loop_
_entity.id
_entity.type
_entity.pdbx_description
1 polymer ?
#
loop_
_entity_poly.entity_id
_entity_poly.type
_entity_poly.pdbx_seq_one_letter_code
_entity_poly.pdbx_strand_id
1 'polypeptide(L)'
;MGAVTSSSSTSASASTPASAFASGSAAKAGHAPKQDRSRATRQRLLEAAVACLAEHGWAGSTVAVVAERAGVSRGAAQHHFPTREDLFTGAVEYVAEERSAALRALPVQGRAEVVAALVDLYTGPLFRAALHLWVAASNEPQLRPRVTELEARVGRETHRIAVELLGADESRPGARETVQGLLDMARGLGLANLLTDDTARRARVVAQWAALVEEGLG
;
A
#
# COMPACT_ATOMS: atom_id res chain seq x y z
N MET A 1 33.36 65.36 0.66
CA MET A 1 33.87 65.69 -0.68
C MET A 1 33.07 64.81 -1.63
N GLY A 2 32.11 65.27 -2.22
CA GLY A 2 31.86 66.19 -3.33
C GLY A 2 31.58 65.35 -4.53
N ALA A 3 30.65 65.46 -5.29
CA ALA A 3 29.65 66.31 -5.85
C ALA A 3 28.88 65.55 -6.92
N VAL A 4 27.55 65.45 -6.98
CA VAL A 4 26.61 66.32 -7.74
C VAL A 4 26.91 66.41 -9.26
N THR A 5 25.94 66.01 -10.06
CA THR A 5 25.23 66.68 -11.17
C THR A 5 24.47 65.60 -11.98
N SER A 6 23.14 65.63 -12.07
CA SER A 6 22.18 66.49 -12.75
C SER A 6 22.06 66.34 -14.26
N SER A 7 20.81 66.14 -14.68
CA SER A 7 20.13 66.62 -15.92
C SER A 7 20.24 65.72 -17.15
N SER A 8 19.28 65.45 -18.01
CA SER A 8 17.94 66.05 -18.26
C SER A 8 17.23 65.16 -19.31
N SER A 9 15.93 65.06 -19.16
CA SER A 9 14.85 64.99 -20.13
C SER A 9 15.14 64.89 -21.63
N THR A 10 14.41 64.06 -22.34
CA THR A 10 13.61 64.48 -23.50
C THR A 10 12.57 63.39 -23.84
N SER A 11 11.35 63.85 -23.93
CA SER A 11 10.16 63.18 -24.39
C SER A 11 10.12 63.03 -25.90
N ALA A 12 9.59 61.96 -26.41
CA ALA A 12 8.92 61.95 -27.72
C ALA A 12 7.87 60.86 -27.79
N SER A 13 6.71 61.34 -28.20
CA SER A 13 5.44 60.61 -28.39
C SER A 13 5.39 59.75 -29.63
N ALA A 14 4.36 58.93 -29.61
CA ALA A 14 3.47 58.48 -30.70
C ALA A 14 3.76 57.08 -31.30
N SER A 15 2.86 56.18 -31.16
CA SER A 15 1.77 55.83 -32.09
C SER A 15 1.40 54.37 -31.88
N THR A 16 0.16 54.14 -31.54
CA THR A 16 -0.54 52.84 -31.74
C THR A 16 -0.79 52.60 -33.22
N PRO A 17 -0.80 51.34 -33.70
CA PRO A 17 -2.09 50.79 -34.12
C PRO A 17 -2.35 49.34 -33.69
N ALA A 18 -3.55 49.14 -33.25
CA ALA A 18 -4.58 48.17 -33.55
C ALA A 18 -4.24 46.70 -33.86
N SER A 19 -4.85 45.82 -33.05
CA SER A 19 -5.62 44.66 -33.44
C SER A 19 -4.90 43.47 -34.11
N ALA A 20 -4.73 42.38 -33.33
CA ALA A 20 -4.88 41.06 -33.89
C ALA A 20 -5.54 40.17 -32.84
N PHE A 21 -6.76 39.73 -33.10
CA PHE A 21 -7.48 38.70 -32.42
C PHE A 21 -6.65 37.40 -32.47
N ALA A 22 -6.19 36.92 -31.33
CA ALA A 22 -5.75 35.56 -31.17
C ALA A 22 -6.70 34.90 -30.17
N SER A 23 -7.67 34.15 -30.70
CA SER A 23 -8.47 33.18 -29.97
C SER A 23 -7.55 32.12 -29.43
N GLY A 24 -7.02 32.29 -28.25
CA GLY A 24 -6.30 31.27 -27.50
C GLY A 24 -7.33 30.37 -26.82
N SER A 25 -7.43 29.16 -27.36
CA SER A 25 -8.14 28.03 -26.79
C SER A 25 -7.86 27.92 -25.29
N ALA A 26 -8.87 28.18 -24.45
CA ALA A 26 -8.86 27.88 -23.04
C ALA A 26 -8.87 26.35 -22.88
N ALA A 27 -7.72 25.74 -22.87
CA ALA A 27 -7.53 24.33 -22.57
C ALA A 27 -8.05 24.06 -21.14
N LYS A 28 -8.90 23.04 -21.03
CA LYS A 28 -9.58 22.53 -19.85
C LYS A 28 -8.62 22.23 -18.68
N ALA A 29 -8.31 23.23 -17.87
CA ALA A 29 -7.52 23.11 -16.64
C ALA A 29 -8.34 22.71 -15.40
N GLY A 30 -9.61 22.27 -15.59
CA GLY A 30 -10.55 22.02 -14.49
C GLY A 30 -10.64 20.57 -13.98
N HIS A 31 -10.01 19.59 -14.62
CA HIS A 31 -10.23 18.17 -14.28
C HIS A 31 -9.19 17.59 -13.31
N ALA A 32 -7.94 17.99 -13.37
CA ALA A 32 -6.86 17.48 -12.52
C ALA A 32 -7.11 17.69 -11.01
N PRO A 33 -7.48 18.89 -10.52
CA PRO A 33 -7.65 19.11 -9.07
C PRO A 33 -8.81 18.29 -8.45
N LYS A 34 -9.87 17.99 -9.20
CA LYS A 34 -11.01 17.20 -8.71
C LYS A 34 -10.68 15.71 -8.63
N GLN A 35 -9.96 15.18 -9.61
CA GLN A 35 -9.50 13.79 -9.61
C GLN A 35 -8.48 13.55 -8.51
N ASP A 36 -7.55 14.47 -8.28
CA ASP A 36 -6.53 14.34 -7.24
C ASP A 36 -7.15 14.37 -5.84
N ARG A 37 -8.14 15.22 -5.59
CA ARG A 37 -8.91 15.23 -4.34
C ARG A 37 -9.68 13.94 -4.14
N SER A 38 -10.28 13.40 -5.18
CA SER A 38 -11.01 12.12 -5.13
C SER A 38 -10.06 10.96 -4.81
N ARG A 39 -8.88 10.89 -5.45
CA ARG A 39 -7.85 9.89 -5.16
C ARG A 39 -7.35 10.00 -3.72
N ALA A 40 -7.01 11.22 -3.26
CA ALA A 40 -6.56 11.45 -1.89
C ALA A 40 -7.63 11.07 -0.85
N THR A 41 -8.92 11.31 -1.14
CA THR A 41 -10.02 10.90 -0.27
C THR A 41 -10.14 9.37 -0.24
N ARG A 42 -10.06 8.71 -1.39
CA ARG A 42 -10.10 7.25 -1.48
C ARG A 42 -8.93 6.61 -0.71
N GLN A 43 -7.74 7.13 -0.86
CA GLN A 43 -6.55 6.65 -0.15
C GLN A 43 -6.71 6.77 1.37
N ARG A 44 -7.12 7.93 1.90
CA ARG A 44 -7.37 8.11 3.34
C ARG A 44 -8.41 7.13 3.88
N LEU A 45 -9.45 6.83 3.11
CA LEU A 45 -10.45 5.82 3.50
C LEU A 45 -9.86 4.42 3.59
N LEU A 46 -9.00 4.03 2.64
CA LEU A 46 -8.35 2.71 2.64
C LEU A 46 -7.38 2.55 3.82
N GLU A 47 -6.54 3.55 4.07
CA GLU A 47 -5.61 3.58 5.20
C GLU A 47 -6.36 3.54 6.55
N ALA A 48 -7.41 4.36 6.69
CA ALA A 48 -8.26 4.36 7.88
C ALA A 48 -8.97 3.01 8.07
N ALA A 49 -9.42 2.37 6.99
CA ALA A 49 -10.08 1.07 7.06
C ALA A 49 -9.15 -0.03 7.57
N VAL A 50 -7.90 -0.09 7.08
CA VAL A 50 -6.89 -1.04 7.59
C VAL A 50 -6.65 -0.80 9.08
N ALA A 51 -6.47 0.44 9.50
CA ALA A 51 -6.23 0.78 10.90
C ALA A 51 -7.44 0.40 11.79
N CYS A 52 -8.66 0.75 11.38
CA CYS A 52 -9.87 0.36 12.11
C CYS A 52 -9.99 -1.16 12.22
N LEU A 53 -9.78 -1.89 11.13
CA LEU A 53 -9.87 -3.35 11.12
C LEU A 53 -8.83 -4.00 12.04
N ALA A 54 -7.60 -3.48 12.03
CA ALA A 54 -6.53 -3.97 12.89
C ALA A 54 -6.77 -3.70 14.39
N GLU A 55 -7.41 -2.57 14.73
CA GLU A 55 -7.64 -2.13 16.10
C GLU A 55 -8.95 -2.66 16.69
N HIS A 56 -10.03 -2.66 15.90
CA HIS A 56 -11.38 -2.94 16.37
C HIS A 56 -11.97 -4.26 15.82
N GLY A 57 -11.24 -4.93 14.93
CA GLY A 57 -11.70 -6.13 14.24
C GLY A 57 -12.90 -5.87 13.33
N TRP A 58 -13.43 -6.94 12.73
CA TRP A 58 -14.56 -6.84 11.80
C TRP A 58 -15.81 -6.24 12.46
N ALA A 59 -16.23 -6.71 13.62
CA ALA A 59 -17.46 -6.24 14.27
C ALA A 59 -17.43 -4.73 14.60
N GLY A 60 -16.30 -4.22 15.10
CA GLY A 60 -16.13 -2.82 15.50
C GLY A 60 -15.88 -1.86 14.34
N SER A 61 -15.55 -2.35 13.15
CA SER A 61 -15.19 -1.52 12.00
C SER A 61 -16.40 -1.32 11.08
N THR A 62 -17.04 -0.17 11.17
CA THR A 62 -18.15 0.23 10.28
C THR A 62 -17.71 1.31 9.31
N VAL A 63 -18.47 1.51 8.20
CA VAL A 63 -18.18 2.61 7.25
C VAL A 63 -18.21 3.97 7.95
N ALA A 64 -19.06 4.15 8.98
CA ALA A 64 -19.13 5.40 9.74
C ALA A 64 -17.86 5.64 10.56
N VAL A 65 -17.35 4.64 11.27
CA VAL A 65 -16.11 4.70 12.05
C VAL A 65 -14.92 5.00 11.15
N VAL A 66 -14.86 4.34 9.98
CA VAL A 66 -13.78 4.59 9.01
C VAL A 66 -13.87 6.00 8.42
N ALA A 67 -15.06 6.47 8.08
CA ALA A 67 -15.25 7.83 7.54
C ALA A 67 -14.82 8.91 8.55
N GLU A 68 -15.19 8.74 9.81
CA GLU A 68 -14.77 9.61 10.92
C GLU A 68 -13.24 9.64 11.06
N ARG A 69 -12.61 8.48 11.13
CA ARG A 69 -11.13 8.36 11.20
C ARG A 69 -10.43 8.99 10.00
N ALA A 70 -10.99 8.81 8.81
CA ALA A 70 -10.45 9.39 7.57
C ALA A 70 -10.68 10.90 7.44
N GLY A 71 -11.49 11.52 8.32
CA GLY A 71 -11.89 12.92 8.23
C GLY A 71 -12.74 13.22 6.99
N VAL A 72 -13.64 12.31 6.61
CA VAL A 72 -14.55 12.46 5.46
C VAL A 72 -16.00 12.23 5.88
N SER A 73 -16.97 12.77 5.12
CA SER A 73 -18.37 12.51 5.39
C SER A 73 -18.74 11.07 5.05
N ARG A 74 -19.72 10.50 5.75
CA ARG A 74 -20.28 9.17 5.45
C ARG A 74 -20.74 9.04 4.00
N GLY A 75 -21.37 10.10 3.46
CA GLY A 75 -21.82 10.13 2.06
C GLY A 75 -20.64 10.05 1.08
N ALA A 76 -19.52 10.74 1.36
CA ALA A 76 -18.30 10.63 0.55
C ALA A 76 -17.72 9.21 0.62
N ALA A 77 -17.69 8.60 1.81
CA ALA A 77 -17.21 7.22 1.96
C ALA A 77 -18.08 6.24 1.15
N GLN A 78 -19.41 6.34 1.22
CA GLN A 78 -20.34 5.50 0.46
C GLN A 78 -20.27 5.73 -1.05
N HIS A 79 -19.90 6.94 -1.48
CA HIS A 79 -19.67 7.21 -2.90
C HIS A 79 -18.44 6.46 -3.44
N HIS A 80 -17.38 6.35 -2.65
CA HIS A 80 -16.17 5.61 -3.02
C HIS A 80 -16.31 4.10 -2.85
N PHE A 81 -17.03 3.69 -1.81
CA PHE A 81 -17.21 2.28 -1.43
C PHE A 81 -18.67 2.05 -1.06
N PRO A 82 -19.49 1.54 -2.01
CA PRO A 82 -20.92 1.34 -1.79
C PRO A 82 -21.25 0.40 -0.63
N THR A 83 -20.42 -0.61 -0.41
CA THR A 83 -20.59 -1.59 0.66
C THR A 83 -19.40 -1.58 1.63
N ARG A 84 -19.64 -2.11 2.82
CA ARG A 84 -18.60 -2.33 3.83
C ARG A 84 -17.54 -3.32 3.32
N GLU A 85 -17.98 -4.36 2.67
CA GLU A 85 -17.16 -5.39 2.07
C GLU A 85 -16.23 -4.80 1.01
N ASP A 86 -16.72 -3.93 0.13
CA ASP A 86 -15.92 -3.23 -0.88
C ASP A 86 -14.83 -2.36 -0.22
N LEU A 87 -15.16 -1.67 0.88
CA LEU A 87 -14.21 -0.84 1.60
C LEU A 87 -13.07 -1.68 2.18
N PHE A 88 -13.37 -2.76 2.89
CA PHE A 88 -12.35 -3.53 3.60
C PHE A 88 -11.55 -4.47 2.69
N THR A 89 -12.16 -5.08 1.69
CA THR A 89 -11.40 -5.85 0.68
C THR A 89 -10.49 -4.94 -0.13
N GLY A 90 -10.99 -3.78 -0.56
CA GLY A 90 -10.19 -2.78 -1.26
C GLY A 90 -9.06 -2.19 -0.39
N ALA A 91 -9.28 -2.05 0.93
CA ALA A 91 -8.26 -1.56 1.85
C ALA A 91 -7.10 -2.55 2.02
N VAL A 92 -7.40 -3.83 2.22
CA VAL A 92 -6.36 -4.88 2.33
C VAL A 92 -5.60 -5.02 1.01
N GLU A 93 -6.31 -4.99 -0.13
CA GLU A 93 -5.70 -5.04 -1.46
C GLU A 93 -4.72 -3.88 -1.68
N TYR A 94 -5.18 -2.64 -1.44
CA TYR A 94 -4.38 -1.44 -1.62
C TYR A 94 -3.06 -1.48 -0.82
N VAL A 95 -3.15 -1.81 0.47
CA VAL A 95 -1.95 -1.85 1.31
C VAL A 95 -1.06 -3.07 0.99
N ALA A 96 -1.64 -4.18 0.52
CA ALA A 96 -0.86 -5.32 0.02
C ALA A 96 -0.07 -4.94 -1.24
N GLU A 97 -0.66 -4.18 -2.17
CA GLU A 97 0.02 -3.65 -3.36
C GLU A 97 1.16 -2.69 -3.00
N GLU A 98 0.92 -1.72 -2.10
CA GLU A 98 1.92 -0.79 -1.61
C GLU A 98 3.11 -1.52 -0.97
N ARG A 99 2.85 -2.52 -0.13
CA ARG A 99 3.89 -3.34 0.50
C ARG A 99 4.65 -4.20 -0.50
N SER A 100 3.96 -4.75 -1.49
CA SER A 100 4.58 -5.50 -2.57
C SER A 100 5.54 -4.63 -3.39
N ALA A 101 5.14 -3.41 -3.68
CA ALA A 101 6.00 -2.44 -4.36
C ALA A 101 7.22 -2.06 -3.51
N ALA A 102 7.01 -1.80 -2.21
CA ALA A 102 8.10 -1.50 -1.27
C ALA A 102 9.07 -2.68 -1.14
N LEU A 103 8.58 -3.91 -1.07
CA LEU A 103 9.40 -5.12 -0.98
C LEU A 103 10.31 -5.29 -2.22
N ARG A 104 9.78 -5.05 -3.43
CA ARG A 104 10.58 -5.09 -4.66
C ARG A 104 11.65 -4.00 -4.72
N ALA A 105 11.40 -2.86 -4.09
CA ALA A 105 12.33 -1.74 -4.06
C ALA A 105 13.42 -1.88 -2.98
N LEU A 106 13.37 -2.89 -2.12
CA LEU A 106 14.36 -3.09 -1.08
C LEU A 106 15.73 -3.44 -1.70
N PRO A 107 16.80 -2.74 -1.28
CA PRO A 107 18.16 -3.07 -1.69
C PRO A 107 18.68 -4.29 -0.90
N VAL A 108 18.08 -5.46 -1.11
CA VAL A 108 18.49 -6.69 -0.41
C VAL A 108 19.78 -7.26 -0.98
N GLN A 109 20.69 -7.63 -0.08
CA GLN A 109 22.00 -8.20 -0.42
C GLN A 109 22.10 -9.65 0.10
N GLY A 110 21.29 -10.54 -0.50
CA GLY A 110 21.33 -11.96 -0.16
C GLY A 110 20.03 -12.50 0.42
N ARG A 111 19.89 -13.82 0.38
CA ARG A 111 18.67 -14.54 0.73
C ARG A 111 18.25 -14.35 2.19
N ALA A 112 19.21 -14.20 3.11
CA ALA A 112 18.91 -14.00 4.53
C ALA A 112 18.13 -12.69 4.78
N GLU A 113 18.50 -11.59 4.09
CA GLU A 113 17.78 -10.32 4.17
C GLU A 113 16.38 -10.42 3.52
N VAL A 114 16.27 -11.16 2.41
CA VAL A 114 14.98 -11.43 1.77
C VAL A 114 14.06 -12.21 2.71
N VAL A 115 14.56 -13.26 3.36
CA VAL A 115 13.79 -14.05 4.33
C VAL A 115 13.29 -13.16 5.48
N ALA A 116 14.14 -12.30 6.04
CA ALA A 116 13.75 -11.36 7.09
C ALA A 116 12.65 -10.39 6.60
N ALA A 117 12.82 -9.79 5.42
CA ALA A 117 11.86 -8.87 4.83
C ALA A 117 10.50 -9.54 4.55
N LEU A 118 10.50 -10.79 4.06
CA LEU A 118 9.28 -11.56 3.84
C LEU A 118 8.55 -11.85 5.16
N VAL A 119 9.27 -12.18 6.24
CA VAL A 119 8.67 -12.37 7.57
C VAL A 119 8.07 -11.08 8.09
N ASP A 120 8.71 -9.94 7.87
CA ASP A 120 8.22 -8.64 8.34
C ASP A 120 6.89 -8.21 7.68
N LEU A 121 6.53 -8.76 6.51
CA LEU A 121 5.21 -8.56 5.92
C LEU A 121 4.07 -9.02 6.84
N TYR A 122 4.33 -10.02 7.69
CA TYR A 122 3.34 -10.63 8.58
C TYR A 122 3.38 -10.11 10.02
N THR A 123 4.13 -9.05 10.30
CA THR A 123 4.27 -8.53 11.67
C THR A 123 3.54 -7.21 11.93
N GLY A 124 2.93 -6.61 10.93
CA GLY A 124 2.37 -5.26 11.03
C GLY A 124 0.84 -5.20 11.11
N PRO A 125 0.29 -3.97 11.16
CA PRO A 125 -1.16 -3.73 11.19
C PRO A 125 -1.91 -4.33 10.01
N LEU A 126 -1.29 -4.39 8.81
CA LEU A 126 -1.90 -5.00 7.63
C LEU A 126 -2.21 -6.48 7.85
N PHE A 127 -1.24 -7.25 8.37
CA PHE A 127 -1.46 -8.67 8.62
C PHE A 127 -2.59 -8.87 9.64
N ARG A 128 -2.64 -8.06 10.70
CA ARG A 128 -3.72 -8.09 11.69
C ARG A 128 -5.07 -7.78 11.04
N ALA A 129 -5.14 -6.76 10.18
CA ALA A 129 -6.35 -6.45 9.44
C ALA A 129 -6.79 -7.59 8.52
N ALA A 130 -5.85 -8.18 7.75
CA ALA A 130 -6.13 -9.33 6.91
C ALA A 130 -6.64 -10.53 7.71
N LEU A 131 -6.04 -10.82 8.86
CA LEU A 131 -6.47 -11.89 9.75
C LEU A 131 -7.91 -11.68 10.27
N HIS A 132 -8.26 -10.47 10.69
CA HIS A 132 -9.64 -10.15 11.06
C HIS A 132 -10.61 -10.34 9.90
N LEU A 133 -10.21 -10.02 8.69
CA LEU A 133 -11.01 -10.24 7.50
C LEU A 133 -11.19 -11.72 7.18
N TRP A 134 -10.13 -12.54 7.34
CA TRP A 134 -10.22 -14.00 7.15
C TRP A 134 -11.13 -14.67 8.16
N VAL A 135 -11.01 -14.30 9.44
CA VAL A 135 -11.88 -14.81 10.50
C VAL A 135 -13.33 -14.43 10.24
N ALA A 136 -13.60 -13.18 9.84
CA ALA A 136 -14.95 -12.76 9.45
C ALA A 136 -15.48 -13.57 8.27
N ALA A 137 -14.68 -13.73 7.21
CA ALA A 137 -15.07 -14.49 6.02
C ALA A 137 -15.33 -15.99 6.31
N SER A 138 -14.68 -16.56 7.33
CA SER A 138 -14.94 -17.94 7.74
C SER A 138 -16.35 -18.13 8.32
N ASN A 139 -16.93 -17.07 8.88
CA ASN A 139 -18.25 -17.07 9.52
C ASN A 139 -19.36 -16.39 8.69
N GLU A 140 -18.99 -15.56 7.71
CA GLU A 140 -19.92 -14.78 6.88
C GLU A 140 -19.91 -15.29 5.42
N PRO A 141 -20.91 -16.09 4.99
CA PRO A 141 -20.93 -16.69 3.64
C PRO A 141 -20.88 -15.67 2.50
N GLN A 142 -21.41 -14.46 2.71
CA GLN A 142 -21.43 -13.38 1.71
C GLN A 142 -20.05 -12.75 1.50
N LEU A 143 -19.23 -12.70 2.55
CA LEU A 143 -17.88 -12.14 2.50
C LEU A 143 -16.86 -13.13 1.94
N ARG A 144 -17.07 -14.41 2.19
CA ARG A 144 -16.11 -15.50 1.86
C ARG A 144 -15.62 -15.48 0.40
N PRO A 145 -16.48 -15.41 -0.64
CA PRO A 145 -15.99 -15.43 -2.02
C PRO A 145 -15.03 -14.29 -2.34
N ARG A 146 -15.33 -13.07 -1.86
CA ARG A 146 -14.49 -11.88 -2.08
C ARG A 146 -13.14 -12.00 -1.40
N VAL A 147 -13.12 -12.48 -0.16
CA VAL A 147 -11.87 -12.65 0.60
C VAL A 147 -11.04 -13.78 0.03
N THR A 148 -11.66 -14.87 -0.42
CA THR A 148 -10.96 -15.97 -1.10
C THR A 148 -10.29 -15.51 -2.40
N GLU A 149 -10.97 -14.69 -3.20
CA GLU A 149 -10.40 -14.12 -4.42
C GLU A 149 -9.24 -13.15 -4.11
N LEU A 150 -9.41 -12.28 -3.11
CA LEU A 150 -8.37 -11.36 -2.65
C LEU A 150 -7.13 -12.12 -2.17
N GLU A 151 -7.32 -13.13 -1.31
CA GLU A 151 -6.23 -13.94 -0.77
C GLU A 151 -5.48 -14.69 -1.89
N ALA A 152 -6.19 -15.23 -2.86
CA ALA A 152 -5.58 -15.89 -4.01
C ALA A 152 -4.73 -14.93 -4.85
N ARG A 153 -5.15 -13.67 -5.03
CA ARG A 153 -4.36 -12.64 -5.74
C ARG A 153 -3.12 -12.24 -4.94
N VAL A 154 -3.32 -11.85 -3.68
CA VAL A 154 -2.23 -11.41 -2.80
C VAL A 154 -1.21 -12.53 -2.60
N GLY A 155 -1.68 -13.76 -2.39
CA GLY A 155 -0.82 -14.92 -2.22
C GLY A 155 0.04 -15.23 -3.46
N ARG A 156 -0.56 -15.21 -4.66
CA ARG A 156 0.20 -15.39 -5.91
C ARG A 156 1.24 -14.30 -6.11
N GLU A 157 0.89 -13.05 -5.83
CA GLU A 157 1.80 -11.92 -5.99
C GLU A 157 2.95 -11.97 -4.98
N THR A 158 2.67 -12.28 -3.71
CA THR A 158 3.69 -12.46 -2.67
C THR A 158 4.63 -13.61 -3.02
N HIS A 159 4.09 -14.74 -3.49
CA HIS A 159 4.90 -15.88 -3.93
C HIS A 159 5.82 -15.49 -5.10
N ARG A 160 5.29 -14.81 -6.12
CA ARG A 160 6.07 -14.35 -7.27
C ARG A 160 7.22 -13.42 -6.85
N ILE A 161 6.97 -12.47 -5.95
CA ILE A 161 7.99 -11.57 -5.42
C ILE A 161 9.04 -12.36 -4.63
N ALA A 162 8.62 -13.32 -3.81
CA ALA A 162 9.55 -14.14 -3.04
C ALA A 162 10.47 -14.96 -3.97
N VAL A 163 9.92 -15.58 -5.03
CA VAL A 163 10.70 -16.31 -6.05
C VAL A 163 11.71 -15.39 -6.72
N GLU A 164 11.29 -14.18 -7.13
CA GLU A 164 12.14 -13.20 -7.78
C GLU A 164 13.29 -12.74 -6.88
N LEU A 165 12.99 -12.33 -5.64
CA LEU A 165 13.98 -11.83 -4.69
C LEU A 165 14.95 -12.92 -4.18
N LEU A 166 14.48 -14.14 -4.02
CA LEU A 166 15.31 -15.28 -3.61
C LEU A 166 16.15 -15.85 -4.77
N GLY A 167 15.85 -15.46 -6.02
CA GLY A 167 16.47 -16.06 -7.19
C GLY A 167 16.13 -17.55 -7.30
N ALA A 168 14.92 -17.96 -6.91
CA ALA A 168 14.50 -19.34 -6.89
C ALA A 168 14.16 -19.84 -8.31
N ASP A 169 14.72 -20.98 -8.70
CA ASP A 169 14.37 -21.66 -9.94
C ASP A 169 13.32 -22.74 -9.64
N GLU A 170 12.05 -22.42 -9.88
CA GLU A 170 10.93 -23.32 -9.63
C GLU A 170 10.88 -24.56 -10.58
N SER A 171 11.75 -24.64 -11.58
CA SER A 171 11.92 -25.85 -12.37
C SER A 171 12.68 -26.96 -11.61
N ARG A 172 13.39 -26.58 -10.55
CA ARG A 172 14.11 -27.53 -9.68
C ARG A 172 13.14 -28.16 -8.66
N PRO A 173 13.23 -29.48 -8.45
CA PRO A 173 12.41 -30.16 -7.45
C PRO A 173 12.59 -29.56 -6.05
N GLY A 174 11.48 -29.25 -5.36
CA GLY A 174 11.47 -28.71 -4.01
C GLY A 174 11.63 -27.19 -3.89
N ALA A 175 12.03 -26.48 -4.96
CA ALA A 175 12.22 -25.02 -4.89
C ALA A 175 10.91 -24.28 -4.60
N ARG A 176 9.83 -24.64 -5.29
CA ARG A 176 8.49 -24.08 -5.07
C ARG A 176 8.00 -24.33 -3.65
N GLU A 177 8.15 -25.55 -3.16
CA GLU A 177 7.74 -25.95 -1.81
C GLU A 177 8.57 -25.23 -0.74
N THR A 178 9.86 -24.99 -0.99
CA THR A 178 10.73 -24.21 -0.10
C THR A 178 10.22 -22.76 0.03
N VAL A 179 9.90 -22.10 -1.08
CA VAL A 179 9.35 -20.74 -1.05
C VAL A 179 7.97 -20.72 -0.38
N GLN A 180 7.11 -21.69 -0.68
CA GLN A 180 5.79 -21.79 -0.06
C GLN A 180 5.90 -22.03 1.45
N GLY A 181 6.76 -22.95 1.88
CA GLY A 181 7.01 -23.24 3.29
C GLY A 181 7.55 -22.03 4.05
N LEU A 182 8.43 -21.22 3.43
CA LEU A 182 8.90 -19.96 3.98
C LEU A 182 7.73 -18.98 4.22
N LEU A 183 6.84 -18.79 3.25
CA LEU A 183 5.69 -17.88 3.38
C LEU A 183 4.70 -18.38 4.44
N ASP A 184 4.47 -19.68 4.54
CA ASP A 184 3.60 -20.27 5.56
C ASP A 184 4.22 -20.17 6.97
N MET A 185 5.53 -20.37 7.11
CA MET A 185 6.26 -20.13 8.35
C MET A 185 6.18 -18.67 8.77
N ALA A 186 6.39 -17.73 7.82
CA ALA A 186 6.30 -16.29 8.08
C ALA A 186 4.91 -15.89 8.62
N ARG A 187 3.84 -16.43 8.00
CA ARG A 187 2.45 -16.26 8.46
C ARG A 187 2.24 -16.83 9.86
N GLY A 188 2.80 -18.00 10.15
CA GLY A 188 2.77 -18.61 11.48
C GLY A 188 3.48 -17.79 12.55
N LEU A 189 4.63 -17.19 12.23
CA LEU A 189 5.34 -16.25 13.12
C LEU A 189 4.52 -14.97 13.35
N GLY A 190 3.83 -14.47 12.32
CA GLY A 190 2.92 -13.34 12.46
C GLY A 190 1.77 -13.63 13.44
N LEU A 191 1.19 -14.83 13.40
CA LEU A 191 0.18 -15.26 14.36
C LEU A 191 0.75 -15.32 15.80
N ALA A 192 1.95 -15.87 16.00
CA ALA A 192 2.58 -15.92 17.31
C ALA A 192 2.81 -14.52 17.92
N ASN A 193 3.10 -13.52 17.09
CA ASN A 193 3.33 -12.14 17.49
C ASN A 193 2.06 -11.34 17.88
N LEU A 194 0.87 -11.90 17.72
CA LEU A 194 -0.38 -11.18 18.04
C LEU A 194 -0.59 -10.97 19.53
N LEU A 195 -0.14 -11.88 20.35
CA LEU A 195 -0.43 -11.90 21.81
C LEU A 195 0.79 -11.54 22.65
N THR A 196 1.99 -11.78 22.14
CA THR A 196 3.23 -11.58 22.89
C THR A 196 4.31 -11.01 21.98
N ASP A 197 5.21 -10.21 22.57
CA ASP A 197 6.44 -9.83 21.86
C ASP A 197 7.40 -11.02 21.85
N ASP A 198 7.50 -11.67 20.70
CA ASP A 198 8.39 -12.80 20.46
C ASP A 198 9.62 -12.44 19.60
N THR A 199 9.97 -11.17 19.49
CA THR A 199 11.00 -10.63 18.59
C THR A 199 12.31 -11.43 18.67
N ALA A 200 12.81 -11.73 19.88
CA ALA A 200 14.07 -12.48 20.05
C ALA A 200 13.95 -13.94 19.59
N ARG A 201 12.82 -14.59 19.81
CA ARG A 201 12.55 -15.95 19.32
C ARG A 201 12.41 -15.95 17.80
N ARG A 202 11.65 -15.00 17.26
CA ARG A 202 11.43 -14.82 15.81
C ARG A 202 12.76 -14.64 15.07
N ALA A 203 13.67 -13.79 15.59
CA ALA A 203 14.98 -13.58 14.98
C ALA A 203 15.78 -14.89 14.85
N ARG A 204 15.77 -15.76 15.87
CA ARG A 204 16.45 -17.05 15.80
C ARG A 204 15.82 -18.00 14.77
N VAL A 205 14.48 -18.04 14.70
CA VAL A 205 13.77 -18.85 13.71
C VAL A 205 14.05 -18.35 12.30
N VAL A 206 14.02 -17.05 12.08
CA VAL A 206 14.34 -16.42 10.79
C VAL A 206 15.77 -16.77 10.34
N ALA A 207 16.76 -16.67 11.24
CA ALA A 207 18.13 -17.04 10.92
C ALA A 207 18.28 -18.51 10.52
N GLN A 208 17.59 -19.42 11.20
CA GLN A 208 17.59 -20.86 10.84
C GLN A 208 16.90 -21.09 9.49
N TRP A 209 15.78 -20.42 9.24
CA TRP A 209 15.09 -20.55 7.94
C TRP A 209 15.90 -19.96 6.79
N ALA A 210 16.66 -18.90 7.01
CA ALA A 210 17.58 -18.37 6.00
C ALA A 210 18.63 -19.44 5.58
N ALA A 211 19.17 -20.19 6.52
CA ALA A 211 20.07 -21.30 6.20
C ALA A 211 19.39 -22.43 5.41
N LEU A 212 18.17 -22.82 5.82
CA LEU A 212 17.39 -23.87 5.11
C LEU A 212 17.03 -23.43 3.68
N VAL A 213 16.68 -22.14 3.48
CA VAL A 213 16.39 -21.59 2.16
C VAL A 213 17.63 -21.57 1.29
N GLU A 214 18.81 -21.26 1.87
CA GLU A 214 20.08 -21.30 1.14
C GLU A 214 20.39 -22.72 0.64
N GLU A 215 20.23 -23.74 1.48
CA GLU A 215 20.41 -25.14 1.10
C GLU A 215 19.36 -25.61 0.07
N GLY A 216 18.09 -25.25 0.27
CA GLY A 216 16.98 -25.71 -0.57
C GLY A 216 16.94 -25.08 -1.96
N LEU A 217 17.51 -23.89 -2.13
CA LEU A 217 17.56 -23.14 -3.39
C LEU A 217 18.94 -23.07 -4.03
N GLY A 218 19.97 -23.54 -3.35
CA GLY A 218 21.38 -23.53 -3.79
C GLY A 218 21.77 -24.64 -4.74
#